data_25d4e2b3e59dc8391534afabe3d35c0a
#
_entry.id   25d4e2b3e59dc8391534afabe3d35c0a
#
_cell.length_a   1.000
_cell.length_b   1.000
_cell.length_c   1.000
_cell.angle_alpha   90.00
_cell.angle_beta   90.00
_cell.angle_gamma   90.00
#
_symmetry.space_group_name_H-M   'P 1'
#
loop_
_entity.id
_entity.type
_entity.pdbx_description
1 polymer ?
#
loop_
_entity_poly.entity_id
_entity_poly.type
_entity_poly.pdbx_seq_one_letter_code
_entity_poly.pdbx_strand_id
1 'polypeptide(L)'
;MGMDLIDAAAMNRSTGDSRSLSRRYARGELIRVRKGIYALKEEWIALAPWERYRQTVLAVNLELPQSQFCLNTAASVWDLELLDVPSHVHLSGASRGHTGKKLPTTCAAVMPTGRTGLEGIASYGIARHGQHAPTVGYQGLLVTPMPQTVVAVIGREHFAAAAVLADHAIGTRRTSGPAVSRDELLEQAARLESGARRRWITQVLHFAVTNSGSAGESLSRAQMHLLGFPAPLLQANFHVGGHFIARADFFWPQFKLIGEFDGDAKYLRDEYLGDQTARQAVLAEKKREDKLRAAGFRVVRWDWAIASDGARLGALLRNAGLPSSGTRNKSTL
;
A
#
# COMPACT_ATOMS: atom_id res chain seq x y z
N MET A 1 -16.53 6.59 8.60
CA MET A 1 -17.89 6.27 8.14
C MET A 1 -17.74 5.73 6.74
N GLY A 2 -18.07 4.46 6.46
CA GLY A 2 -17.94 3.91 5.11
C GLY A 2 -19.04 4.46 4.22
N MET A 3 -18.70 4.76 2.96
CA MET A 3 -19.67 5.13 1.93
C MET A 3 -20.62 3.96 1.66
N ASP A 4 -21.91 4.23 1.51
CA ASP A 4 -22.90 3.19 1.24
C ASP A 4 -23.02 2.91 -0.27
N LEU A 5 -22.77 1.66 -0.66
CA LEU A 5 -23.05 1.18 -2.01
C LEU A 5 -24.55 0.90 -2.17
N ILE A 6 -25.13 1.36 -3.28
CA ILE A 6 -26.52 1.17 -3.63
C ILE A 6 -26.65 -0.04 -4.56
N ASP A 7 -27.20 -1.14 -4.05
CA ASP A 7 -27.51 -2.32 -4.85
C ASP A 7 -28.93 -2.21 -5.42
N ALA A 8 -29.02 -2.07 -6.74
CA ALA A 8 -30.30 -1.96 -7.46
C ALA A 8 -31.19 -3.20 -7.29
N ALA A 9 -30.60 -4.39 -7.18
CA ALA A 9 -31.38 -5.63 -6.99
C ALA A 9 -31.95 -5.71 -5.57
N ALA A 10 -31.17 -5.32 -4.54
CA ALA A 10 -31.65 -5.24 -3.17
C ALA A 10 -32.76 -4.18 -3.03
N MET A 11 -32.55 -3.00 -3.61
CA MET A 11 -33.53 -1.91 -3.60
C MET A 11 -34.84 -2.31 -4.31
N ASN A 12 -34.76 -3.00 -5.45
CA ASN A 12 -35.96 -3.47 -6.16
C ASN A 12 -36.75 -4.49 -5.35
N ARG A 13 -36.08 -5.33 -4.56
CA ARG A 13 -36.78 -6.28 -3.65
C ARG A 13 -37.45 -5.58 -2.48
N SER A 14 -36.91 -4.48 -1.98
CA SER A 14 -37.42 -3.79 -0.80
C SER A 14 -38.49 -2.72 -1.12
N THR A 15 -38.31 -1.95 -2.21
CA THR A 15 -39.17 -0.80 -2.53
C THR A 15 -39.77 -0.81 -3.92
N GLY A 16 -39.38 -1.73 -4.81
CA GLY A 16 -39.85 -1.81 -6.19
C GLY A 16 -39.38 -0.67 -7.11
N ASP A 17 -38.54 0.24 -6.64
CA ASP A 17 -38.18 1.49 -7.35
C ASP A 17 -36.74 1.52 -7.94
N SER A 18 -36.43 0.51 -8.76
CA SER A 18 -35.17 0.55 -9.54
C SER A 18 -35.17 1.62 -10.65
N ARG A 19 -36.36 2.10 -11.08
CA ARG A 19 -36.45 3.18 -12.09
C ARG A 19 -35.96 4.53 -11.57
N SER A 20 -36.03 4.76 -10.27
CA SER A 20 -35.47 6.00 -9.66
C SER A 20 -33.96 6.03 -9.77
N LEU A 21 -33.27 4.91 -9.61
CA LEU A 21 -31.79 4.82 -9.77
C LEU A 21 -31.35 5.15 -11.19
N SER A 22 -32.07 4.64 -12.20
CA SER A 22 -31.77 4.97 -13.61
C SER A 22 -31.92 6.46 -13.88
N ARG A 23 -32.93 7.12 -13.33
CA ARG A 23 -33.14 8.56 -13.46
C ARG A 23 -32.07 9.36 -12.73
N ARG A 24 -31.71 8.97 -11.51
CA ARG A 24 -30.64 9.61 -10.74
C ARG A 24 -29.29 9.46 -11.43
N TYR A 25 -29.00 8.27 -11.99
CA TYR A 25 -27.80 8.05 -12.78
C TYR A 25 -27.76 8.91 -14.05
N ALA A 26 -28.88 9.02 -14.77
CA ALA A 26 -29.00 9.87 -15.96
C ALA A 26 -28.82 11.36 -15.63
N ARG A 27 -29.23 11.82 -14.43
CA ARG A 27 -28.98 13.20 -13.94
C ARG A 27 -27.54 13.42 -13.43
N GLY A 28 -26.71 12.36 -13.40
CA GLY A 28 -25.32 12.47 -12.94
C GLY A 28 -25.14 12.54 -11.41
N GLU A 29 -26.20 12.22 -10.64
CA GLU A 29 -26.14 12.14 -9.17
C GLU A 29 -25.40 10.91 -8.66
N LEU A 30 -25.38 9.85 -9.48
CA LEU A 30 -24.79 8.55 -9.16
C LEU A 30 -23.63 8.21 -10.09
N ILE A 31 -22.69 7.47 -9.56
CA ILE A 31 -21.66 6.76 -10.32
C ILE A 31 -22.00 5.27 -10.33
N ARG A 32 -21.91 4.62 -11.48
CA ARG A 32 -22.06 3.17 -11.58
C ARG A 32 -20.69 2.50 -11.35
N VAL A 33 -20.48 1.99 -10.14
CA VAL A 33 -19.24 1.30 -9.74
C VAL A 33 -19.14 -0.06 -10.43
N ARG A 34 -20.23 -0.82 -10.43
CA ARG A 34 -20.38 -2.13 -11.11
C ARG A 34 -21.77 -2.25 -11.71
N LYS A 35 -22.00 -3.32 -12.49
CA LYS A 35 -23.35 -3.58 -13.05
C LYS A 35 -24.36 -3.73 -11.92
N GLY A 36 -25.33 -2.82 -11.86
CA GLY A 36 -26.36 -2.81 -10.83
C GLY A 36 -25.94 -2.23 -9.48
N ILE A 37 -24.67 -1.83 -9.32
CA ILE A 37 -24.15 -1.26 -8.07
C ILE A 37 -23.73 0.19 -8.32
N TYR A 38 -24.24 1.09 -7.50
CA TYR A 38 -24.05 2.53 -7.62
C TYR A 38 -23.53 3.13 -6.32
N ALA A 39 -22.99 4.35 -6.43
CA ALA A 39 -22.56 5.19 -5.32
C ALA A 39 -22.99 6.63 -5.57
N LEU A 40 -23.13 7.45 -4.53
CA LEU A 40 -23.30 8.88 -4.67
C LEU A 40 -22.02 9.48 -5.29
N LYS A 41 -22.19 10.29 -6.34
CA LYS A 41 -21.06 10.84 -7.11
C LYS A 41 -20.12 11.67 -6.25
N GLU A 42 -20.67 12.53 -5.42
CA GLU A 42 -19.89 13.42 -4.55
C GLU A 42 -19.07 12.64 -3.54
N GLU A 43 -19.68 11.63 -2.88
CA GLU A 43 -18.98 10.76 -1.94
C GLU A 43 -17.87 9.96 -2.63
N TRP A 44 -18.16 9.39 -3.82
CA TRP A 44 -17.17 8.63 -4.58
C TRP A 44 -15.95 9.46 -4.99
N ILE A 45 -16.17 10.72 -5.42
CA ILE A 45 -15.11 11.62 -5.82
C ILE A 45 -14.24 12.02 -4.63
N ALA A 46 -14.85 12.20 -3.46
CA ALA A 46 -14.14 12.55 -2.22
C ALA A 46 -13.26 11.42 -1.67
N LEU A 47 -13.52 10.16 -2.03
CA LEU A 47 -12.72 9.03 -1.58
C LEU A 47 -11.28 9.12 -2.09
N ALA A 48 -10.32 8.76 -1.25
CA ALA A 48 -8.95 8.49 -1.67
C ALA A 48 -8.88 7.26 -2.62
N PRO A 49 -7.85 7.16 -3.48
CA PRO A 49 -7.73 6.04 -4.43
C PRO A 49 -7.83 4.65 -3.78
N TRP A 50 -7.24 4.46 -2.61
CA TRP A 50 -7.30 3.22 -1.85
C TRP A 50 -8.71 2.89 -1.37
N GLU A 51 -9.46 3.89 -0.92
CA GLU A 51 -10.85 3.74 -0.49
C GLU A 51 -11.73 3.37 -1.66
N ARG A 52 -11.59 4.04 -2.83
CA ARG A 52 -12.28 3.66 -4.07
C ARG A 52 -11.99 2.23 -4.49
N TYR A 53 -10.75 1.78 -4.35
CA TYR A 53 -10.38 0.40 -4.62
C TYR A 53 -11.13 -0.57 -3.70
N ARG A 54 -11.12 -0.34 -2.39
CA ARG A 54 -11.86 -1.15 -1.40
C ARG A 54 -13.36 -1.17 -1.69
N GLN A 55 -13.96 -0.03 -2.00
CA GLN A 55 -15.37 0.04 -2.40
C GLN A 55 -15.65 -0.72 -3.69
N THR A 56 -14.72 -0.73 -4.64
CA THR A 56 -14.85 -1.55 -5.86
C THR A 56 -14.80 -3.05 -5.53
N VAL A 57 -13.98 -3.49 -4.59
CA VAL A 57 -13.94 -4.90 -4.12
C VAL A 57 -15.29 -5.30 -3.53
N LEU A 58 -15.88 -4.47 -2.68
CA LEU A 58 -17.21 -4.70 -2.11
C LEU A 58 -18.29 -4.73 -3.21
N ALA A 59 -18.24 -3.81 -4.16
CA ALA A 59 -19.16 -3.78 -5.31
C ALA A 59 -19.03 -5.03 -6.20
N VAL A 60 -17.83 -5.57 -6.38
CA VAL A 60 -17.60 -6.84 -7.08
C VAL A 60 -18.23 -8.00 -6.32
N ASN A 61 -18.12 -8.04 -5.00
CA ASN A 61 -18.73 -9.09 -4.18
C ASN A 61 -20.26 -9.03 -4.22
N LEU A 62 -20.84 -7.83 -4.30
CA LEU A 62 -22.29 -7.65 -4.49
C LEU A 62 -22.76 -8.07 -5.88
N GLU A 63 -22.01 -7.71 -6.94
CA GLU A 63 -22.32 -8.11 -8.34
C GLU A 63 -22.13 -9.61 -8.56
N LEU A 64 -21.12 -10.21 -7.94
CA LEU A 64 -20.71 -11.59 -8.11
C LEU A 64 -20.59 -12.25 -6.73
N PRO A 65 -21.69 -12.66 -6.10
CA PRO A 65 -21.66 -13.32 -4.80
C PRO A 65 -20.73 -14.55 -4.80
N GLN A 66 -20.08 -14.81 -3.67
CA GLN A 66 -19.09 -15.90 -3.51
C GLN A 66 -17.80 -15.70 -4.33
N SER A 67 -17.50 -14.47 -4.76
CA SER A 67 -16.22 -14.14 -5.39
C SER A 67 -15.06 -14.49 -4.48
N GLN A 68 -14.07 -15.20 -5.02
CA GLN A 68 -12.85 -15.58 -4.30
C GLN A 68 -11.73 -14.58 -4.64
N PHE A 69 -11.41 -13.70 -3.71
CA PHE A 69 -10.38 -12.68 -3.90
C PHE A 69 -8.98 -13.22 -3.66
N CYS A 70 -8.03 -12.85 -4.50
CA CYS A 70 -6.64 -13.31 -4.43
C CYS A 70 -5.65 -12.18 -4.69
N LEU A 71 -4.36 -12.47 -4.58
CA LEU A 71 -3.25 -11.55 -4.88
C LEU A 71 -3.39 -10.19 -4.17
N ASN A 72 -3.12 -9.09 -4.89
CA ASN A 72 -3.14 -7.73 -4.34
C ASN A 72 -4.53 -7.35 -3.78
N THR A 73 -5.62 -7.93 -4.30
CA THR A 73 -6.95 -7.73 -3.72
C THR A 73 -7.07 -8.40 -2.37
N ALA A 74 -6.65 -9.66 -2.23
CA ALA A 74 -6.64 -10.31 -0.93
C ALA A 74 -5.70 -9.60 0.04
N ALA A 75 -4.54 -9.13 -0.42
CA ALA A 75 -3.61 -8.34 0.39
C ALA A 75 -4.28 -7.04 0.91
N SER A 76 -5.02 -6.33 0.05
CA SER A 76 -5.79 -5.14 0.45
C SER A 76 -6.90 -5.46 1.46
N VAL A 77 -7.59 -6.60 1.31
CA VAL A 77 -8.62 -7.05 2.28
C VAL A 77 -8.00 -7.42 3.63
N TRP A 78 -6.80 -8.01 3.61
CA TRP A 78 -5.99 -8.29 4.80
C TRP A 78 -5.37 -7.04 5.44
N ASP A 79 -5.63 -5.83 4.92
CA ASP A 79 -4.98 -4.57 5.33
C ASP A 79 -3.45 -4.62 5.24
N LEU A 80 -2.90 -5.37 4.29
CA LEU A 80 -1.48 -5.37 4.02
C LEU A 80 -1.09 -4.13 3.21
N GLU A 81 0.05 -3.54 3.54
CA GLU A 81 0.57 -2.40 2.78
C GLU A 81 1.09 -2.83 1.42
N LEU A 82 0.55 -2.21 0.40
CA LEU A 82 1.00 -2.31 -0.98
C LEU A 82 1.57 -0.95 -1.39
N LEU A 83 2.59 -0.95 -2.24
CA LEU A 83 3.22 0.29 -2.68
C LEU A 83 2.29 1.12 -3.56
N ASP A 84 1.54 0.44 -4.45
CA ASP A 84 0.63 1.05 -5.39
C ASP A 84 -0.80 0.52 -5.23
N VAL A 85 -1.79 1.36 -5.56
CA VAL A 85 -3.18 0.93 -5.65
C VAL A 85 -3.31 -0.07 -6.81
N PRO A 86 -3.83 -1.28 -6.57
CA PRO A 86 -3.95 -2.27 -7.64
C PRO A 86 -4.85 -1.79 -8.78
N SER A 87 -4.44 -1.99 -10.02
CA SER A 87 -5.21 -1.57 -11.21
C SER A 87 -6.44 -2.44 -11.47
N HIS A 88 -6.52 -3.63 -10.87
CA HIS A 88 -7.60 -4.59 -11.06
C HIS A 88 -8.00 -5.26 -9.74
N VAL A 89 -9.27 -5.65 -9.64
CA VAL A 89 -9.74 -6.58 -8.62
C VAL A 89 -9.42 -8.00 -9.09
N HIS A 90 -8.62 -8.74 -8.32
CA HIS A 90 -8.14 -10.07 -8.64
C HIS A 90 -9.04 -11.15 -8.07
N LEU A 91 -9.57 -12.02 -8.94
CA LEU A 91 -10.42 -13.16 -8.58
C LEU A 91 -9.74 -14.47 -8.97
N SER A 92 -9.82 -15.50 -8.11
CA SER A 92 -9.38 -16.88 -8.37
C SER A 92 -10.56 -17.76 -8.80
N GLY A 93 -10.26 -18.99 -9.27
CA GLY A 93 -11.28 -19.99 -9.55
C GLY A 93 -11.95 -19.89 -10.90
N ALA A 94 -11.45 -19.05 -11.82
CA ALA A 94 -12.02 -18.98 -13.17
C ALA A 94 -11.69 -20.24 -13.98
N SER A 95 -12.67 -20.78 -14.71
CA SER A 95 -12.43 -21.80 -15.73
C SER A 95 -11.53 -21.27 -16.85
N ARG A 96 -10.82 -22.16 -17.56
CA ARG A 96 -9.84 -21.76 -18.60
C ARG A 96 -10.39 -20.78 -19.64
N GLY A 97 -11.67 -20.87 -20.02
CA GLY A 97 -12.30 -19.96 -20.97
C GLY A 97 -12.71 -18.57 -20.38
N HIS A 98 -12.58 -18.37 -19.06
CA HIS A 98 -12.99 -17.14 -18.38
C HIS A 98 -11.83 -16.43 -17.67
N THR A 99 -10.60 -16.85 -17.93
CA THR A 99 -9.40 -16.16 -17.43
C THR A 99 -9.12 -14.91 -18.26
N GLY A 100 -8.49 -13.90 -17.65
CA GLY A 100 -8.06 -12.68 -18.31
C GLY A 100 -8.39 -11.41 -17.57
N LYS A 101 -8.09 -10.28 -18.19
CA LYS A 101 -8.33 -8.94 -17.65
C LYS A 101 -9.50 -8.28 -18.37
N LYS A 102 -10.43 -7.73 -17.61
CA LYS A 102 -11.51 -6.86 -18.10
C LYS A 102 -11.19 -5.44 -17.63
N LEU A 103 -11.14 -4.52 -18.58
CA LEU A 103 -10.89 -3.10 -18.30
C LEU A 103 -11.92 -2.52 -17.32
N PRO A 104 -11.58 -1.43 -16.63
CA PRO A 104 -12.52 -0.68 -15.81
C PRO A 104 -13.74 -0.33 -16.67
N THR A 105 -14.92 -0.46 -16.09
CA THR A 105 -16.10 0.14 -16.69
C THR A 105 -15.91 1.64 -16.57
N THR A 106 -15.77 2.35 -17.69
CA THR A 106 -15.78 3.80 -17.69
C THR A 106 -17.04 4.24 -16.95
N CYS A 107 -16.86 4.92 -15.84
CA CYS A 107 -17.97 5.59 -15.19
C CYS A 107 -18.39 6.71 -16.16
N ALA A 108 -19.41 6.44 -16.96
CA ALA A 108 -20.03 7.46 -17.80
C ALA A 108 -20.82 8.41 -16.87
N ALA A 109 -20.10 9.18 -16.07
CA ALA A 109 -20.66 10.40 -15.52
C ALA A 109 -20.72 11.37 -16.70
N VAL A 110 -21.90 11.77 -17.13
CA VAL A 110 -22.09 12.92 -18.00
C VAL A 110 -21.52 14.12 -17.25
N MET A 111 -20.29 14.51 -17.60
CA MET A 111 -19.71 15.76 -17.11
C MET A 111 -20.32 16.90 -17.91
N PRO A 112 -20.71 18.00 -17.27
CA PRO A 112 -20.96 19.22 -18.00
C PRO A 112 -19.70 19.57 -18.79
N THR A 113 -19.86 19.74 -20.08
CA THR A 113 -18.91 20.12 -21.11
C THR A 113 -17.59 20.70 -20.62
N GLY A 114 -16.46 20.04 -20.93
CA GLY A 114 -15.16 20.69 -21.07
C GLY A 114 -14.02 20.24 -20.16
N ARG A 115 -14.12 19.19 -19.34
CA ARG A 115 -12.99 18.68 -18.54
C ARG A 115 -12.76 17.19 -18.78
N THR A 116 -11.69 16.87 -19.48
CA THR A 116 -11.07 15.56 -19.65
C THR A 116 -10.32 15.14 -18.36
N GLY A 117 -11.03 14.97 -17.25
CA GLY A 117 -10.44 14.71 -15.93
C GLY A 117 -10.96 13.47 -15.22
N LEU A 118 -11.56 12.51 -15.96
CA LEU A 118 -12.18 11.30 -15.38
C LEU A 118 -11.22 10.13 -15.15
N GLU A 119 -9.95 10.21 -15.55
CA GLU A 119 -9.00 9.10 -15.46
C GLU A 119 -8.73 8.65 -14.01
N GLY A 120 -8.93 9.52 -13.01
CA GLY A 120 -8.74 9.23 -11.59
C GLY A 120 -10.02 8.77 -10.84
N ILE A 121 -11.20 8.73 -11.48
CA ILE A 121 -12.51 8.55 -10.80
C ILE A 121 -13.15 7.21 -11.20
N ALA A 122 -12.61 6.50 -12.18
CA ALA A 122 -13.14 5.22 -12.65
C ALA A 122 -13.09 4.13 -11.58
N SER A 123 -14.02 3.17 -11.67
CA SER A 123 -13.91 1.91 -10.92
C SER A 123 -12.79 1.04 -11.51
N TYR A 124 -12.27 0.11 -10.70
CA TYR A 124 -11.18 -0.77 -11.11
C TYR A 124 -11.69 -1.94 -11.96
N GLY A 125 -10.85 -2.42 -12.88
CA GLY A 125 -11.12 -3.59 -13.70
C GLY A 125 -11.12 -4.89 -12.91
N ILE A 126 -11.43 -6.02 -13.56
CA ILE A 126 -11.35 -7.37 -12.95
C ILE A 126 -10.28 -8.18 -13.69
N ALA A 127 -9.40 -8.81 -12.93
CA ALA A 127 -8.47 -9.84 -13.42
C ALA A 127 -8.88 -11.21 -12.85
N ARG A 128 -9.17 -12.17 -13.73
CA ARG A 128 -9.55 -13.53 -13.36
C ARG A 128 -8.40 -14.51 -13.58
N HIS A 129 -8.12 -15.30 -12.57
CA HIS A 129 -7.05 -16.29 -12.55
C HIS A 129 -7.63 -17.70 -12.52
N GLY A 130 -7.07 -18.60 -13.34
CA GLY A 130 -7.55 -19.98 -13.47
C GLY A 130 -7.14 -20.91 -12.31
N GLN A 131 -6.33 -20.46 -11.39
CA GLN A 131 -5.93 -21.26 -10.23
C GLN A 131 -7.00 -21.21 -9.15
N HIS A 132 -7.44 -22.38 -8.69
CA HIS A 132 -8.19 -22.50 -7.45
C HIS A 132 -7.19 -22.42 -6.29
N ALA A 133 -7.37 -21.46 -5.40
CA ALA A 133 -6.64 -21.33 -4.15
C ALA A 133 -7.60 -21.64 -2.98
N PRO A 134 -7.12 -22.16 -1.86
CA PRO A 134 -7.90 -22.19 -0.63
C PRO A 134 -8.42 -20.79 -0.31
N THR A 135 -9.61 -20.71 0.25
CA THR A 135 -10.18 -19.44 0.69
C THR A 135 -10.68 -19.53 2.13
N VAL A 136 -10.64 -18.41 2.82
CA VAL A 136 -11.19 -18.23 4.17
C VAL A 136 -12.13 -17.03 4.16
N GLY A 137 -13.11 -17.03 5.04
CA GLY A 137 -13.98 -15.87 5.26
C GLY A 137 -13.26 -14.82 6.09
N TYR A 138 -13.20 -13.59 5.60
CA TYR A 138 -12.68 -12.45 6.35
C TYR A 138 -13.41 -11.18 5.97
N GLN A 139 -13.92 -10.42 6.96
CA GLN A 139 -14.73 -9.20 6.75
C GLN A 139 -15.91 -9.39 5.75
N GLY A 140 -16.56 -10.56 5.77
CA GLY A 140 -17.67 -10.88 4.87
C GLY A 140 -17.27 -11.22 3.43
N LEU A 141 -15.99 -11.35 3.14
CA LEU A 141 -15.43 -11.70 1.84
C LEU A 141 -14.72 -13.07 1.89
N LEU A 142 -14.67 -13.77 0.75
CA LEU A 142 -13.85 -14.97 0.60
C LEU A 142 -12.49 -14.57 0.03
N VAL A 143 -11.43 -14.78 0.79
CA VAL A 143 -10.06 -14.35 0.42
C VAL A 143 -9.09 -15.53 0.52
N THR A 144 -8.04 -15.51 -0.28
CA THR A 144 -6.90 -16.41 -0.10
C THR A 144 -6.31 -16.19 1.30
N PRO A 145 -5.99 -17.26 2.07
CA PRO A 145 -5.37 -17.13 3.38
C PRO A 145 -4.11 -16.24 3.36
N MET A 146 -3.87 -15.53 4.46
CA MET A 146 -2.86 -14.48 4.49
C MET A 146 -1.44 -14.97 4.12
N PRO A 147 -0.91 -16.11 4.61
CA PRO A 147 0.43 -16.57 4.23
C PRO A 147 0.55 -16.83 2.72
N GLN A 148 -0.47 -17.48 2.12
CA GLN A 148 -0.51 -17.71 0.68
C GLN A 148 -0.61 -16.41 -0.11
N THR A 149 -1.38 -15.44 0.39
CA THR A 149 -1.53 -14.12 -0.21
C THR A 149 -0.19 -13.40 -0.25
N VAL A 150 0.52 -13.31 0.89
CA VAL A 150 1.83 -12.65 1.00
C VAL A 150 2.83 -13.28 0.02
N VAL A 151 2.97 -14.59 0.06
CA VAL A 151 3.89 -15.34 -0.83
C VAL A 151 3.54 -15.15 -2.30
N ALA A 152 2.25 -15.19 -2.65
CA ALA A 152 1.80 -15.03 -4.03
C ALA A 152 2.03 -13.61 -4.57
N VAL A 153 1.89 -12.58 -3.74
CA VAL A 153 2.15 -11.18 -4.12
C VAL A 153 3.65 -10.94 -4.22
N ILE A 154 4.45 -11.29 -3.20
CA ILE A 154 5.93 -11.17 -3.25
C ILE A 154 6.49 -11.81 -4.53
N GLY A 155 5.98 -12.99 -4.91
CA GLY A 155 6.45 -13.70 -6.10
C GLY A 155 6.12 -13.01 -7.45
N ARG A 156 5.43 -11.87 -7.44
CA ARG A 156 5.01 -11.10 -8.64
C ARG A 156 5.47 -9.66 -8.62
N GLU A 157 5.89 -9.16 -7.47
CA GLU A 157 6.29 -7.77 -7.29
C GLU A 157 7.80 -7.59 -7.50
N HIS A 158 8.22 -6.39 -7.87
CA HIS A 158 9.64 -6.00 -7.83
C HIS A 158 10.12 -5.86 -6.39
N PHE A 159 11.44 -5.86 -6.19
CA PHE A 159 12.07 -5.98 -4.87
C PHE A 159 11.52 -4.97 -3.84
N ALA A 160 11.41 -3.69 -4.21
CA ALA A 160 10.99 -2.66 -3.26
C ALA A 160 9.53 -2.84 -2.82
N ALA A 161 8.60 -3.13 -3.75
CA ALA A 161 7.21 -3.41 -3.41
C ALA A 161 7.05 -4.70 -2.59
N ALA A 162 7.81 -5.74 -2.96
CA ALA A 162 7.84 -7.00 -2.21
C ALA A 162 8.37 -6.80 -0.78
N ALA A 163 9.39 -5.96 -0.58
CA ALA A 163 9.95 -5.64 0.73
C ALA A 163 8.96 -4.87 1.61
N VAL A 164 8.24 -3.87 1.04
CA VAL A 164 7.19 -3.13 1.76
C VAL A 164 6.12 -4.08 2.28
N LEU A 165 5.61 -4.96 1.42
CA LEU A 165 4.61 -5.96 1.79
C LEU A 165 5.14 -6.93 2.85
N ALA A 166 6.36 -7.44 2.68
CA ALA A 166 6.96 -8.41 3.59
C ALA A 166 7.20 -7.80 4.98
N ASP A 167 7.79 -6.60 5.05
CA ASP A 167 8.00 -5.88 6.32
C ASP A 167 6.70 -5.66 7.06
N HIS A 168 5.64 -5.23 6.36
CA HIS A 168 4.34 -5.04 6.99
C HIS A 168 3.71 -6.37 7.44
N ALA A 169 3.81 -7.43 6.63
CA ALA A 169 3.20 -8.72 6.95
C ALA A 169 3.75 -9.33 8.24
N ILE A 170 5.09 -9.27 8.46
CA ILE A 170 5.76 -9.79 9.65
C ILE A 170 5.99 -8.72 10.74
N GLY A 171 5.63 -7.47 10.46
CA GLY A 171 5.96 -6.30 11.28
C GLY A 171 5.13 -6.19 12.55
N THR A 172 5.73 -5.59 13.60
CA THR A 172 5.07 -5.34 14.88
C THR A 172 4.06 -4.19 14.84
N ARG A 173 4.09 -3.34 13.80
CA ARG A 173 3.14 -2.23 13.59
C ARG A 173 1.78 -2.66 13.06
N ARG A 174 1.64 -3.90 12.66
CA ARG A 174 0.38 -4.44 12.15
C ARG A 174 -0.64 -4.58 13.27
N THR A 175 -1.84 -4.02 13.09
CA THR A 175 -2.91 -4.00 14.10
C THR A 175 -4.14 -4.80 13.70
N SER A 176 -4.21 -5.30 12.45
CA SER A 176 -5.39 -6.00 11.91
C SER A 176 -5.01 -7.35 11.30
N GLY A 177 -5.96 -8.30 11.32
CA GLY A 177 -5.82 -9.64 10.77
C GLY A 177 -4.88 -10.57 11.58
N PRO A 178 -4.70 -11.82 11.15
CA PRO A 178 -3.86 -12.80 11.84
C PRO A 178 -2.38 -12.40 11.77
N ALA A 179 -1.63 -12.71 12.82
CA ALA A 179 -0.16 -12.60 12.79
C ALA A 179 0.41 -13.66 11.83
N VAL A 180 1.51 -13.32 11.14
CA VAL A 180 2.27 -14.26 10.33
C VAL A 180 3.75 -14.09 10.61
N SER A 181 4.47 -15.20 10.74
CA SER A 181 5.90 -15.21 10.97
C SER A 181 6.68 -15.33 9.64
N ARG A 182 7.95 -14.93 9.66
CA ARG A 182 8.84 -15.17 8.52
C ARG A 182 8.97 -16.65 8.21
N ASP A 183 9.06 -17.50 9.22
CA ASP A 183 9.25 -18.95 9.05
C ASP A 183 8.02 -19.57 8.39
N GLU A 184 6.81 -19.19 8.79
CA GLU A 184 5.57 -19.61 8.14
C GLU A 184 5.53 -19.20 6.66
N LEU A 185 6.00 -17.99 6.32
CA LEU A 185 6.09 -17.54 4.93
C LEU A 185 7.15 -18.32 4.13
N LEU A 186 8.29 -18.65 4.74
CA LEU A 186 9.32 -19.48 4.12
C LEU A 186 8.81 -20.91 3.87
N GLU A 187 8.11 -21.51 4.82
CA GLU A 187 7.45 -22.81 4.64
C GLU A 187 6.43 -22.79 3.51
N GLN A 188 5.62 -21.73 3.46
CA GLN A 188 4.65 -21.54 2.38
C GLN A 188 5.34 -21.37 1.01
N ALA A 189 6.45 -20.63 0.96
CA ALA A 189 7.24 -20.47 -0.26
C ALA A 189 7.88 -21.78 -0.72
N ALA A 190 8.32 -22.65 0.21
CA ALA A 190 8.92 -23.94 -0.10
C ALA A 190 7.97 -24.88 -0.87
N ARG A 191 6.66 -24.70 -0.73
CA ARG A 191 5.62 -25.50 -1.42
C ARG A 191 5.42 -25.12 -2.89
N LEU A 192 6.03 -24.02 -3.35
CA LEU A 192 5.91 -23.59 -4.75
C LEU A 192 6.72 -24.49 -5.67
N GLU A 193 6.18 -24.83 -6.82
CA GLU A 193 6.86 -25.66 -7.84
C GLU A 193 8.06 -24.92 -8.48
N SER A 194 7.92 -23.61 -8.75
CA SER A 194 8.95 -22.81 -9.41
C SER A 194 10.14 -22.51 -8.49
N GLY A 195 11.28 -23.12 -8.78
CA GLY A 195 12.53 -22.88 -8.04
C GLY A 195 13.03 -21.43 -8.12
N ALA A 196 12.84 -20.76 -9.27
CA ALA A 196 13.20 -19.35 -9.41
C ALA A 196 12.34 -18.47 -8.50
N ARG A 197 11.01 -18.71 -8.46
CA ARG A 197 10.09 -17.95 -7.60
C ARG A 197 10.36 -18.23 -6.12
N ARG A 198 10.68 -19.47 -5.73
CA ARG A 198 11.09 -19.78 -4.35
C ARG A 198 12.32 -18.97 -3.94
N ARG A 199 13.39 -18.98 -4.76
CA ARG A 199 14.61 -18.19 -4.47
C ARG A 199 14.33 -16.72 -4.31
N TRP A 200 13.54 -16.15 -5.21
CA TRP A 200 13.14 -14.74 -5.15
C TRP A 200 12.42 -14.40 -3.84
N ILE A 201 11.39 -15.16 -3.48
CA ILE A 201 10.61 -14.95 -2.26
C ILE A 201 11.50 -15.12 -1.04
N THR A 202 12.34 -16.16 -1.00
CA THR A 202 13.29 -16.39 0.09
C THR A 202 14.25 -15.19 0.26
N GLN A 203 14.76 -14.64 -0.84
CA GLN A 203 15.63 -13.46 -0.81
C GLN A 203 14.90 -12.25 -0.19
N VAL A 204 13.66 -11.98 -0.60
CA VAL A 204 12.85 -10.89 -0.05
C VAL A 204 12.56 -11.12 1.43
N LEU A 205 12.17 -12.33 1.83
CA LEU A 205 11.86 -12.65 3.23
C LEU A 205 13.08 -12.56 4.14
N HIS A 206 14.29 -12.93 3.67
CA HIS A 206 15.51 -12.72 4.44
C HIS A 206 15.90 -11.25 4.56
N PHE A 207 15.57 -10.44 3.57
CA PHE A 207 15.74 -9.00 3.65
C PHE A 207 14.72 -8.34 4.57
N ALA A 208 13.50 -8.85 4.69
CA ALA A 208 12.42 -8.26 5.47
C ALA A 208 12.78 -8.09 6.96
N VAL A 209 12.22 -7.05 7.58
CA VAL A 209 12.41 -6.72 9.01
C VAL A 209 11.08 -6.51 9.71
N THR A 210 11.05 -6.69 11.03
CA THR A 210 9.84 -6.55 11.84
C THR A 210 9.63 -5.13 12.39
N ASN A 211 10.66 -4.29 12.35
CA ASN A 211 10.71 -2.98 13.01
C ASN A 211 10.75 -1.78 12.05
N SER A 212 10.34 -1.95 10.80
CA SER A 212 10.10 -0.79 9.93
C SER A 212 8.86 -0.03 10.41
N GLY A 213 8.94 1.28 10.57
CA GLY A 213 7.87 2.11 11.14
C GLY A 213 6.80 2.51 10.12
N SER A 214 7.10 2.42 8.81
CA SER A 214 6.16 2.82 7.73
C SER A 214 6.50 2.15 6.39
N ALA A 215 5.56 2.21 5.43
CA ALA A 215 5.80 1.76 4.05
C ALA A 215 6.92 2.58 3.37
N GLY A 216 7.01 3.88 3.66
CA GLY A 216 8.06 4.74 3.10
C GLY A 216 9.44 4.42 3.66
N GLU A 217 9.55 4.00 4.92
CA GLU A 217 10.80 3.50 5.47
C GLU A 217 11.21 2.17 4.82
N SER A 218 10.27 1.23 4.66
CA SER A 218 10.51 -0.04 3.96
C SER A 218 10.97 0.17 2.52
N LEU A 219 10.31 1.09 1.79
CA LEU A 219 10.69 1.49 0.43
C LEU A 219 12.09 2.10 0.40
N SER A 220 12.37 3.06 1.28
CA SER A 220 13.68 3.72 1.36
C SER A 220 14.80 2.71 1.63
N ARG A 221 14.59 1.78 2.58
CA ARG A 221 15.53 0.71 2.91
C ARG A 221 15.78 -0.22 1.72
N ALA A 222 14.73 -0.58 0.98
CA ALA A 222 14.84 -1.41 -0.21
C ALA A 222 15.63 -0.69 -1.33
N GLN A 223 15.37 0.59 -1.54
CA GLN A 223 16.14 1.41 -2.51
C GLN A 223 17.61 1.55 -2.11
N MET A 224 17.90 1.79 -0.84
CA MET A 224 19.28 1.83 -0.32
C MET A 224 20.03 0.53 -0.59
N HIS A 225 19.37 -0.63 -0.36
CA HIS A 225 19.93 -1.94 -0.65
C HIS A 225 20.22 -2.13 -2.14
N LEU A 226 19.28 -1.80 -3.01
CA LEU A 226 19.44 -1.90 -4.47
C LEU A 226 20.56 -0.99 -5.01
N LEU A 227 20.78 0.16 -4.37
CA LEU A 227 21.83 1.13 -4.72
C LEU A 227 23.18 0.81 -4.08
N GLY A 228 23.27 -0.25 -3.27
CA GLY A 228 24.51 -0.71 -2.66
C GLY A 228 25.01 0.18 -1.53
N PHE A 229 24.13 0.90 -0.84
CA PHE A 229 24.47 1.62 0.39
C PHE A 229 24.64 0.66 1.58
N PRO A 230 25.46 1.01 2.58
CA PRO A 230 25.56 0.24 3.81
C PRO A 230 24.20 0.17 4.51
N ALA A 231 23.89 -0.99 5.10
CA ALA A 231 22.64 -1.18 5.82
C ALA A 231 22.60 -0.26 7.06
N PRO A 232 21.52 0.51 7.26
CA PRO A 232 21.34 1.31 8.47
C PRO A 232 20.87 0.45 9.64
N LEU A 233 21.11 0.94 10.86
CA LEU A 233 20.33 0.56 12.03
C LEU A 233 18.97 1.25 11.92
N LEU A 234 17.89 0.48 12.17
CA LEU A 234 16.52 0.98 12.08
C LEU A 234 16.01 1.35 13.46
N GLN A 235 15.19 2.40 13.52
CA GLN A 235 14.48 2.86 14.71
C GLN A 235 15.43 3.05 15.92
N ALA A 236 16.60 3.68 15.65
CA ALA A 236 17.64 3.88 16.63
C ALA A 236 17.28 4.95 17.66
N ASN A 237 17.41 4.64 18.95
CA ASN A 237 17.15 5.58 20.04
C ASN A 237 18.41 6.38 20.36
N PHE A 238 18.26 7.70 20.49
CA PHE A 238 19.33 8.63 20.85
C PHE A 238 19.09 9.20 22.24
N HIS A 239 20.18 9.22 23.05
CA HIS A 239 20.18 9.78 24.40
C HIS A 239 21.35 10.76 24.55
N VAL A 240 21.14 11.87 25.24
CA VAL A 240 22.17 12.85 25.58
C VAL A 240 22.08 13.12 27.09
N GLY A 241 23.16 12.94 27.81
CA GLY A 241 23.17 13.08 29.27
C GLY A 241 22.23 12.12 30.00
N GLY A 242 21.98 10.93 29.44
CA GLY A 242 21.02 9.95 29.97
C GLY A 242 19.56 10.20 29.60
N HIS A 243 19.24 11.33 28.98
CA HIS A 243 17.86 11.67 28.57
C HIS A 243 17.58 11.26 27.13
N PHE A 244 16.41 10.63 26.89
CA PHE A 244 15.95 10.33 25.55
C PHE A 244 15.72 11.61 24.75
N ILE A 245 16.29 11.66 23.54
CA ILE A 245 16.17 12.81 22.62
C ILE A 245 15.26 12.49 21.46
N ALA A 246 15.52 11.37 20.76
CA ALA A 246 14.85 11.02 19.54
C ALA A 246 14.95 9.52 19.26
N ARG A 247 14.03 9.04 18.43
CA ARG A 247 14.15 7.78 17.71
C ARG A 247 14.23 8.11 16.22
N ALA A 248 15.32 7.69 15.58
CA ALA A 248 15.56 7.92 14.16
C ALA A 248 15.20 6.70 13.33
N ASP A 249 14.63 6.90 12.15
CA ASP A 249 14.24 5.80 11.25
C ASP A 249 15.45 5.02 10.76
N PHE A 250 16.52 5.73 10.40
CA PHE A 250 17.76 5.17 9.88
C PHE A 250 18.97 5.79 10.58
N PHE A 251 19.93 4.95 10.94
CA PHE A 251 21.16 5.42 11.53
C PHE A 251 22.38 4.67 10.99
N TRP A 252 23.41 5.40 10.57
CA TRP A 252 24.71 4.86 10.16
C TRP A 252 25.80 5.34 11.14
N PRO A 253 26.11 4.53 12.17
CA PRO A 253 27.06 4.93 13.24
C PRO A 253 28.41 5.36 12.71
N GLN A 254 28.98 4.60 11.74
CA GLN A 254 30.30 4.84 11.17
C GLN A 254 30.41 6.21 10.47
N PHE A 255 29.25 6.74 10.00
CA PHE A 255 29.16 8.01 9.30
C PHE A 255 28.57 9.12 10.14
N LYS A 256 28.19 8.83 11.40
CA LYS A 256 27.44 9.75 12.27
C LYS A 256 26.26 10.39 11.53
N LEU A 257 25.58 9.60 10.67
CA LEU A 257 24.49 10.06 9.84
C LEU A 257 23.17 9.46 10.29
N ILE A 258 22.19 10.33 10.47
CA ILE A 258 20.80 10.01 10.74
C ILE A 258 20.01 10.29 9.47
N GLY A 259 19.13 9.34 9.10
CA GLY A 259 18.13 9.51 8.04
C GLY A 259 16.73 9.44 8.60
N GLU A 260 15.85 10.30 8.14
CA GLU A 260 14.44 10.33 8.54
C GLU A 260 13.55 10.38 7.29
N PHE A 261 12.55 9.52 7.27
CA PHE A 261 11.51 9.53 6.24
C PHE A 261 10.34 10.40 6.71
N ASP A 262 10.16 11.53 6.05
CA ASP A 262 9.01 12.41 6.26
C ASP A 262 7.83 11.93 5.40
N GLY A 263 6.94 11.12 5.95
CA GLY A 263 5.69 10.78 5.29
C GLY A 263 4.79 12.01 5.13
N ASP A 264 3.86 11.98 4.15
CA ASP A 264 2.92 13.07 3.84
C ASP A 264 1.96 13.44 4.99
N ALA A 265 2.14 12.85 6.17
CA ALA A 265 1.37 13.15 7.37
C ALA A 265 1.45 14.64 7.81
N LYS A 266 2.35 15.43 7.23
CA LYS A 266 2.39 16.89 7.48
C LYS A 266 1.17 17.61 6.92
N TYR A 267 0.64 17.20 5.75
CA TYR A 267 -0.55 17.82 5.16
C TYR A 267 -1.85 17.47 5.90
N LEU A 268 -1.93 16.29 6.53
CA LEU A 268 -3.09 15.91 7.35
C LEU A 268 -3.07 16.54 8.75
N ARG A 269 -1.90 16.96 9.26
CA ARG A 269 -1.79 17.64 10.57
C ARG A 269 -2.22 19.10 10.52
N ASP A 270 -2.01 19.79 9.40
CA ASP A 270 -2.38 21.19 9.26
C ASP A 270 -3.91 21.39 9.24
N GLU A 271 -4.68 20.36 8.84
CA GLU A 271 -6.15 20.40 8.83
C GLU A 271 -6.79 20.09 10.20
N TYR A 272 -6.06 19.40 11.11
CA TYR A 272 -6.60 18.93 12.41
C TYR A 272 -6.03 19.63 13.64
N LEU A 273 -4.90 20.34 13.51
CA LEU A 273 -4.26 21.02 14.63
C LEU A 273 -4.37 22.54 14.43
N GLY A 274 -5.14 23.20 15.31
CA GLY A 274 -5.17 24.65 15.36
C GLY A 274 -3.74 25.25 15.43
N ASP A 275 -3.59 26.45 14.90
CA ASP A 275 -2.32 27.15 14.57
C ASP A 275 -1.25 27.14 15.69
N GLN A 276 -1.63 27.11 16.97
CA GLN A 276 -0.70 27.07 18.12
C GLN A 276 -0.04 25.70 18.35
N THR A 277 -0.76 24.60 18.14
CA THR A 277 -0.23 23.23 18.33
C THR A 277 0.72 22.82 17.21
N ALA A 278 0.47 23.26 15.99
CA ALA A 278 1.37 23.06 14.86
C ALA A 278 2.71 23.76 15.05
N ARG A 279 2.70 25.03 15.51
CA ARG A 279 3.92 25.80 15.83
C ARG A 279 4.73 25.18 16.97
N GLN A 280 4.09 24.66 18.01
CA GLN A 280 4.76 23.99 19.10
C GLN A 280 5.42 22.68 18.64
N ALA A 281 4.75 21.89 17.78
CA ALA A 281 5.31 20.67 17.20
C ALA A 281 6.55 20.96 16.33
N VAL A 282 6.50 21.98 15.47
CA VAL A 282 7.64 22.42 14.64
C VAL A 282 8.83 22.89 15.52
N LEU A 283 8.55 23.67 16.58
CA LEU A 283 9.60 24.12 17.50
C LEU A 283 10.23 22.96 18.29
N ALA A 284 9.42 22.00 18.73
CA ALA A 284 9.90 20.80 19.40
C ALA A 284 10.80 19.96 18.49
N GLU A 285 10.39 19.79 17.23
CA GLU A 285 11.15 19.08 16.21
C GLU A 285 12.49 19.77 15.93
N LYS A 286 12.49 21.10 15.75
CA LYS A 286 13.70 21.88 15.54
C LYS A 286 14.67 21.72 16.73
N LYS A 287 14.16 21.85 17.96
CA LYS A 287 14.98 21.65 19.17
C LYS A 287 15.56 20.24 19.27
N ARG A 288 14.80 19.22 18.82
CA ARG A 288 15.25 17.83 18.75
C ARG A 288 16.42 17.69 17.77
N GLU A 289 16.27 18.24 16.57
CA GLU A 289 17.31 18.22 15.55
C GLU A 289 18.57 18.99 15.98
N ASP A 290 18.42 20.19 16.60
CA ASP A 290 19.53 20.95 17.11
C ASP A 290 20.34 20.18 18.19
N LYS A 291 19.67 19.42 19.05
CA LYS A 291 20.35 18.54 20.04
C LYS A 291 21.14 17.41 19.36
N LEU A 292 20.59 16.78 18.31
CA LEU A 292 21.29 15.76 17.55
C LEU A 292 22.52 16.33 16.84
N ARG A 293 22.38 17.51 16.22
CA ARG A 293 23.50 18.22 15.58
C ARG A 293 24.57 18.63 16.56
N ALA A 294 24.18 19.16 17.73
CA ALA A 294 25.14 19.50 18.82
C ALA A 294 25.88 18.27 19.36
N ALA A 295 25.26 17.08 19.30
CA ALA A 295 25.91 15.80 19.62
C ALA A 295 26.81 15.26 18.49
N GLY A 296 26.97 16.02 17.38
CA GLY A 296 27.86 15.70 16.27
C GLY A 296 27.27 14.81 15.19
N PHE A 297 25.96 14.62 15.17
CA PHE A 297 25.27 13.87 14.13
C PHE A 297 24.85 14.80 12.98
N ARG A 298 24.92 14.27 11.75
CA ARG A 298 24.29 14.88 10.57
C ARG A 298 22.91 14.27 10.38
N VAL A 299 21.91 15.08 10.03
CA VAL A 299 20.55 14.63 9.79
C VAL A 299 20.18 14.93 8.34
N VAL A 300 19.66 13.95 7.64
CA VAL A 300 19.13 14.04 6.28
C VAL A 300 17.68 13.55 6.27
N ARG A 301 16.81 14.25 5.54
CA ARG A 301 15.37 13.92 5.46
C ARG A 301 14.94 13.78 4.02
N TRP A 302 13.96 12.95 3.79
CA TRP A 302 13.34 12.80 2.48
C TRP A 302 11.87 12.37 2.60
N ASP A 303 11.13 12.70 1.56
CA ASP A 303 9.72 12.41 1.39
C ASP A 303 9.48 11.24 0.41
N TRP A 304 8.19 10.98 0.12
CA TRP A 304 7.77 9.98 -0.85
C TRP A 304 8.34 10.22 -2.25
N ALA A 305 8.41 11.47 -2.71
CA ALA A 305 8.89 11.79 -4.05
C ALA A 305 10.37 11.44 -4.22
N ILE A 306 11.17 11.55 -3.14
CA ILE A 306 12.58 11.15 -3.13
C ILE A 306 12.70 9.63 -2.90
N ALA A 307 11.96 9.06 -1.96
CA ALA A 307 12.01 7.63 -1.67
C ALA A 307 11.60 6.76 -2.87
N SER A 308 10.64 7.23 -3.67
CA SER A 308 10.16 6.53 -4.87
C SER A 308 11.12 6.63 -6.06
N ASP A 309 12.07 7.55 -6.04
CA ASP A 309 13.09 7.74 -7.09
C ASP A 309 14.47 7.34 -6.56
N GLY A 310 14.92 6.13 -6.91
CA GLY A 310 16.22 5.63 -6.48
C GLY A 310 17.40 6.53 -6.88
N ALA A 311 17.33 7.23 -8.03
CA ALA A 311 18.39 8.14 -8.45
C ALA A 311 18.49 9.37 -7.53
N ARG A 312 17.33 9.95 -7.18
CA ARG A 312 17.22 11.09 -6.26
C ARG A 312 17.65 10.71 -4.83
N LEU A 313 17.14 9.59 -4.31
CA LEU A 313 17.55 9.09 -2.99
C LEU A 313 19.04 8.80 -2.96
N GLY A 314 19.58 8.15 -4.00
CA GLY A 314 21.00 7.86 -4.11
C GLY A 314 21.88 9.11 -4.15
N ALA A 315 21.47 10.15 -4.89
CA ALA A 315 22.16 11.43 -4.91
C ALA A 315 22.15 12.11 -3.53
N LEU A 316 20.99 12.13 -2.87
CA LEU A 316 20.83 12.70 -1.52
C LEU A 316 21.77 12.03 -0.51
N LEU A 317 21.81 10.70 -0.47
CA LEU A 317 22.62 9.94 0.48
C LEU A 317 24.11 10.06 0.20
N ARG A 318 24.55 10.07 -1.08
CA ARG A 318 25.96 10.34 -1.44
C ARG A 318 26.39 11.74 -1.03
N ASN A 319 25.55 12.77 -1.27
CA ASN A 319 25.82 14.13 -0.83
C ASN A 319 25.90 14.24 0.71
N ALA A 320 25.14 13.40 1.43
CA ALA A 320 25.24 13.25 2.87
C ALA A 320 26.49 12.46 3.32
N GLY A 321 27.34 11.98 2.39
CA GLY A 321 28.61 11.32 2.67
C GLY A 321 28.52 9.80 2.88
N LEU A 322 27.43 9.14 2.47
CA LEU A 322 27.37 7.68 2.45
C LEU A 322 28.05 7.12 1.20
N PRO A 323 29.00 6.17 1.33
CA PRO A 323 29.54 5.46 0.19
C PRO A 323 28.51 4.49 -0.39
N SER A 324 28.50 4.32 -1.71
CA SER A 324 27.74 3.26 -2.35
C SER A 324 28.69 2.37 -3.17
N SER A 325 28.53 1.06 -3.07
CA SER A 325 29.34 0.09 -3.82
C SER A 325 28.98 -0.04 -5.30
N GLY A 326 28.18 0.91 -5.84
CA GLY A 326 27.60 0.84 -7.18
C GLY A 326 26.36 -0.05 -7.22
N THR A 327 25.55 0.11 -8.27
CA THR A 327 24.31 -0.63 -8.45
C THR A 327 24.59 -2.14 -8.44
N ARG A 328 24.14 -2.86 -7.43
CA ARG A 328 24.08 -4.31 -7.50
C ARG A 328 23.18 -4.67 -8.67
N ASN A 329 23.76 -5.37 -9.63
CA ASN A 329 23.19 -5.70 -10.94
C ASN A 329 21.69 -5.96 -10.92
N LYS A 330 20.96 -5.27 -11.82
CA LYS A 330 19.53 -5.50 -12.12
C LYS A 330 19.26 -6.83 -12.85
N SER A 331 20.15 -7.79 -12.80
CA SER A 331 19.98 -9.08 -13.46
C SER A 331 19.59 -10.15 -12.46
N THR A 332 18.29 -10.24 -12.21
CA THR A 332 17.60 -11.53 -12.13
C THR A 332 16.10 -11.24 -12.15
N LEU A 333 15.57 -11.13 -13.36
CA LEU A 333 14.16 -11.40 -13.64
C LEU A 333 13.90 -12.89 -13.60
#